data_c41bfa834f82f66df9fbd3dc06bba514
#
_entry.id   c41bfa834f82f66df9fbd3dc06bba514
#
_cell.length_a   1.000
_cell.length_b   1.000
_cell.length_c   1.000
_cell.angle_alpha   90.00
_cell.angle_beta   90.00
_cell.angle_gamma   90.00
#
_symmetry.space_group_name_H-M   'P 1'
#
loop_
_entity.id
_entity.type
_entity.pdbx_description
1 polymer ?
#
loop_
_entity_poly.entity_id
_entity_poly.type
_entity_poly.pdbx_seq_one_letter_code
_entity_poly.pdbx_strand_id
1 'polypeptide(L)'
;MNKIETRIIGLIQMACTNDPKQNLQNAIDSIREAAKKGAQIICLPELFLSSYFCQTENPEHFSLAEPIPGPTSNSLAKLAKELETVLIVPLFEKRTEGIYHNSAVVIDADGSLSGTYRKMHIPDDPCFHEKYY
;
A
#
# COMPACT_ATOMS: atom_id res chain seq x y z
N MET A 1 17.33 -34.25 -7.16
CA MET A 1 17.56 -32.82 -7.51
C MET A 1 16.34 -32.05 -6.99
N ASN A 2 16.54 -31.17 -6.02
CA ASN A 2 15.46 -30.28 -5.56
C ASN A 2 15.10 -29.34 -6.71
N LYS A 3 13.85 -29.37 -7.17
CA LYS A 3 13.32 -28.45 -8.16
C LYS A 3 13.32 -27.05 -7.53
N ILE A 4 14.06 -26.10 -8.08
CA ILE A 4 14.02 -24.71 -7.64
C ILE A 4 12.63 -24.19 -8.01
N GLU A 5 11.81 -23.88 -7.02
CA GLU A 5 10.53 -23.21 -7.23
C GLU A 5 10.80 -21.71 -7.44
N THR A 6 10.47 -21.22 -8.62
CA THR A 6 10.54 -19.79 -8.94
C THR A 6 9.22 -19.13 -8.59
N ARG A 7 9.27 -17.94 -7.95
CA ARG A 7 8.11 -17.08 -7.69
C ARG A 7 8.23 -15.83 -8.55
N ILE A 8 7.14 -15.41 -9.16
CA ILE A 8 7.08 -14.20 -9.98
C ILE A 8 6.56 -13.06 -9.09
N ILE A 9 7.33 -11.99 -9.01
CA ILE A 9 7.00 -10.79 -8.24
C ILE A 9 6.61 -9.68 -9.22
N GLY A 10 5.46 -9.05 -8.97
CA GLY A 10 5.00 -7.85 -9.67
C GLY A 10 5.34 -6.60 -8.84
N LEU A 11 6.07 -5.66 -9.42
CA LEU A 11 6.31 -4.35 -8.85
C LEU A 11 5.49 -3.33 -9.62
N ILE A 12 4.54 -2.68 -8.95
CA ILE A 12 3.69 -1.67 -9.57
C ILE A 12 4.39 -0.32 -9.46
N GLN A 13 4.52 0.35 -10.60
CA GLN A 13 4.95 1.74 -10.69
C GLN A 13 3.85 2.53 -11.38
N MET A 14 3.32 3.54 -10.71
CA MET A 14 2.21 4.35 -11.21
C MET A 14 2.38 5.80 -10.81
N ALA A 15 1.81 6.70 -11.60
CA ALA A 15 1.66 8.09 -11.21
C ALA A 15 0.48 8.21 -10.23
N CYS A 16 0.71 8.89 -9.10
CA CYS A 16 -0.33 9.18 -8.12
C CYS A 16 -0.81 10.62 -8.26
N THR A 17 -2.11 10.81 -8.07
CA THR A 17 -2.79 12.12 -8.09
C THR A 17 -3.29 12.47 -6.69
N ASN A 18 -3.94 13.63 -6.55
CA ASN A 18 -4.60 14.01 -5.30
C ASN A 18 -6.00 13.39 -5.14
N ASP A 19 -6.41 12.50 -6.03
CA ASP A 19 -7.68 11.75 -5.94
C ASP A 19 -7.41 10.30 -5.49
N PRO A 20 -7.66 9.96 -4.21
CA PRO A 20 -7.44 8.62 -3.68
C PRO A 20 -8.26 7.54 -4.38
N LYS A 21 -9.45 7.88 -4.87
CA LYS A 21 -10.32 6.91 -5.57
C LYS A 21 -9.75 6.54 -6.92
N GLN A 22 -9.26 7.54 -7.66
CA GLN A 22 -8.61 7.31 -8.94
C GLN A 22 -7.32 6.50 -8.75
N ASN A 23 -6.52 6.83 -7.74
CA ASN A 23 -5.29 6.11 -7.43
C ASN A 23 -5.57 4.65 -7.06
N LEU A 24 -6.59 4.40 -6.24
CA LEU A 24 -7.01 3.04 -5.89
C LEU A 24 -7.45 2.26 -7.14
N GLN A 25 -8.23 2.86 -8.04
CA GLN A 25 -8.65 2.21 -9.26
C GLN A 25 -7.45 1.86 -10.16
N ASN A 26 -6.52 2.82 -10.35
CA ASN A 26 -5.30 2.59 -11.13
C ASN A 26 -4.45 1.44 -10.53
N ALA A 27 -4.37 1.37 -9.19
CA ALA A 27 -3.69 0.28 -8.49
C ALA A 27 -4.38 -1.06 -8.74
N ILE A 28 -5.71 -1.13 -8.62
CA ILE A 28 -6.51 -2.34 -8.89
C ILE A 28 -6.27 -2.84 -10.32
N ASP A 29 -6.32 -1.95 -11.31
CA ASP A 29 -6.11 -2.31 -12.71
C ASP A 29 -4.70 -2.84 -12.95
N SER A 30 -3.69 -2.20 -12.35
CA SER A 30 -2.29 -2.62 -12.41
C SER A 30 -2.05 -3.97 -11.71
N ILE A 31 -2.69 -4.22 -10.56
CA ILE A 31 -2.65 -5.51 -9.86
C ILE A 31 -3.22 -6.61 -10.76
N ARG A 32 -4.38 -6.38 -11.37
CA ARG A 32 -5.01 -7.34 -12.29
C ARG A 32 -4.11 -7.66 -13.48
N GLU A 33 -3.46 -6.64 -14.05
CA GLU A 33 -2.52 -6.83 -15.15
C GLU A 33 -1.31 -7.66 -14.73
N ALA A 34 -0.72 -7.37 -13.56
CA ALA A 34 0.42 -8.10 -13.02
C ALA A 34 0.07 -9.57 -12.73
N ALA A 35 -1.09 -9.82 -12.11
CA ALA A 35 -1.59 -11.17 -11.84
C ALA A 35 -1.82 -11.95 -13.14
N LYS A 36 -2.40 -11.32 -14.17
CA LYS A 36 -2.58 -11.92 -15.52
C LYS A 36 -1.25 -12.31 -16.15
N LYS A 37 -0.16 -11.60 -15.83
CA LYS A 37 1.21 -11.92 -16.27
C LYS A 37 1.88 -12.99 -15.41
N GLY A 38 1.18 -13.55 -14.43
CA GLY A 38 1.63 -14.64 -13.56
C GLY A 38 2.30 -14.19 -12.27
N ALA A 39 2.21 -12.91 -11.88
CA ALA A 39 2.73 -12.47 -10.58
C ALA A 39 1.95 -13.12 -9.44
N GLN A 40 2.68 -13.68 -8.47
CA GLN A 40 2.15 -14.35 -7.29
C GLN A 40 2.23 -13.46 -6.04
N ILE A 41 3.14 -12.51 -6.06
CA ILE A 41 3.34 -11.49 -5.03
C ILE A 41 3.41 -10.15 -5.75
N ILE A 42 2.56 -9.18 -5.37
CA ILE A 42 2.51 -7.87 -6.01
C ILE A 42 2.70 -6.79 -4.95
N CYS A 43 3.63 -5.86 -5.21
CA CYS A 43 3.95 -4.74 -4.33
C CYS A 43 3.51 -3.43 -4.97
N LEU A 44 2.74 -2.63 -4.22
CA LEU A 44 2.31 -1.29 -4.59
C LEU A 44 3.36 -0.23 -4.17
N PRO A 45 3.34 0.98 -4.77
CA PRO A 45 4.21 2.08 -4.36
C PRO A 45 3.89 2.57 -2.94
N GLU A 46 4.89 3.16 -2.29
CA GLU A 46 4.72 3.83 -0.99
C GLU A 46 3.63 4.91 -1.07
N LEU A 47 2.71 4.92 -0.08
CA LEU A 47 1.65 5.95 0.06
C LEU A 47 0.82 6.19 -1.22
N PHE A 48 0.59 5.13 -2.00
CA PHE A 48 0.05 5.19 -3.38
C PHE A 48 -1.33 5.83 -3.52
N LEU A 49 -2.07 6.03 -2.42
CA LEU A 49 -3.42 6.64 -2.46
C LEU A 49 -3.41 8.14 -2.70
N SER A 50 -2.24 8.79 -2.63
CA SER A 50 -2.10 10.24 -2.85
C SER A 50 -0.80 10.56 -3.56
N SER A 51 -0.66 11.80 -4.03
CA SER A 51 0.67 12.37 -4.26
C SER A 51 1.46 12.33 -2.94
N TYR A 52 2.80 12.29 -3.01
CA TYR A 52 3.63 12.33 -1.81
C TYR A 52 3.42 13.66 -1.06
N PHE A 53 2.64 13.60 0.01
CA PHE A 53 2.15 14.78 0.73
C PHE A 53 3.17 15.34 1.73
N CYS A 54 4.19 14.57 2.11
CA CYS A 54 5.18 14.97 3.11
C CYS A 54 6.23 15.98 2.59
N GLN A 55 5.99 16.63 1.46
CA GLN A 55 6.81 17.76 0.99
C GLN A 55 6.62 19.01 1.85
N THR A 56 5.53 19.07 2.60
CA THR A 56 5.19 20.14 3.53
C THR A 56 4.56 19.56 4.79
N GLU A 57 4.71 20.24 5.92
CA GLU A 57 4.04 19.92 7.18
C GLU A 57 2.63 20.52 7.19
N ASN A 58 1.65 19.81 6.65
CA ASN A 58 0.26 20.26 6.62
C ASN A 58 -0.68 19.27 7.36
N PRO A 59 -1.27 19.65 8.51
CA PRO A 59 -2.18 18.81 9.27
C PRO A 59 -3.43 18.37 8.49
N GLU A 60 -3.84 19.07 7.43
CA GLU A 60 -4.96 18.66 6.59
C GLU A 60 -4.74 17.29 5.95
N HIS A 61 -3.49 16.91 5.72
CA HIS A 61 -3.11 15.61 5.17
C HIS A 61 -3.46 14.43 6.08
N PHE A 62 -3.69 14.67 7.37
CA PHE A 62 -4.14 13.60 8.29
C PHE A 62 -5.50 13.01 7.88
N SER A 63 -6.30 13.77 7.11
CA SER A 63 -7.54 13.26 6.52
C SER A 63 -7.34 12.16 5.47
N LEU A 64 -6.12 12.00 4.95
CA LEU A 64 -5.76 10.93 4.01
C LEU A 64 -5.53 9.58 4.70
N ALA A 65 -5.34 9.60 6.03
CA ALA A 65 -5.06 8.39 6.80
C ALA A 65 -6.32 7.56 7.03
N GLU A 66 -6.17 6.25 6.95
CA GLU A 66 -7.26 5.30 7.25
C GLU A 66 -6.82 4.25 8.28
N PRO A 67 -7.76 3.64 9.02
CA PRO A 67 -7.42 2.53 9.90
C PRO A 67 -6.96 1.30 9.10
N ILE A 68 -6.21 0.42 9.76
CA ILE A 68 -5.87 -0.91 9.24
C ILE A 68 -6.38 -1.96 10.25
N PRO A 69 -7.36 -2.82 9.85
CA PRO A 69 -8.07 -2.85 8.57
C PRO A 69 -8.97 -1.63 8.34
N GLY A 70 -9.07 -1.21 7.07
CA GLY A 70 -9.84 -0.05 6.65
C GLY A 70 -10.38 -0.21 5.22
N PRO A 71 -10.96 0.85 4.63
CA PRO A 71 -11.62 0.77 3.33
C PRO A 71 -10.72 0.21 2.23
N THR A 72 -9.49 0.71 2.13
CA THR A 72 -8.55 0.28 1.08
C THR A 72 -8.07 -1.15 1.32
N SER A 73 -7.59 -1.48 2.52
CA SER A 73 -7.13 -2.84 2.83
C SER A 73 -8.24 -3.87 2.66
N ASN A 74 -9.49 -3.56 3.02
CA ASN A 74 -10.63 -4.45 2.81
C ASN A 74 -10.98 -4.64 1.32
N SER A 75 -10.86 -3.59 0.51
CA SER A 75 -11.06 -3.67 -0.94
C SER A 75 -9.99 -4.55 -1.58
N LEU A 76 -8.73 -4.33 -1.23
CA LEU A 76 -7.60 -5.09 -1.77
C LEU A 76 -7.55 -6.53 -1.24
N ALA A 77 -8.07 -6.80 -0.03
CA ALA A 77 -8.22 -8.16 0.50
C ALA A 77 -9.17 -9.01 -0.36
N LYS A 78 -10.28 -8.41 -0.82
CA LYS A 78 -11.19 -9.08 -1.76
C LYS A 78 -10.51 -9.37 -3.10
N LEU A 79 -9.72 -8.42 -3.59
CA LEU A 79 -8.98 -8.56 -4.83
C LEU A 79 -7.86 -9.62 -4.72
N ALA A 80 -7.11 -9.63 -3.61
CA ALA A 80 -6.09 -10.65 -3.33
C ALA A 80 -6.68 -12.07 -3.39
N LYS A 81 -7.82 -12.25 -2.73
CA LYS A 81 -8.56 -13.52 -2.73
C LYS A 81 -9.07 -13.89 -4.12
N GLU A 82 -9.64 -12.94 -4.87
CA GLU A 82 -10.13 -13.16 -6.23
C GLU A 82 -9.02 -13.64 -7.17
N LEU A 83 -7.82 -13.04 -7.04
CA LEU A 83 -6.68 -13.30 -7.91
C LEU A 83 -5.74 -14.40 -7.37
N GLU A 84 -6.00 -14.91 -6.17
CA GLU A 84 -5.12 -15.86 -5.46
C GLU A 84 -3.67 -15.36 -5.38
N THR A 85 -3.50 -14.05 -5.07
CA THR A 85 -2.20 -13.35 -5.15
C THR A 85 -1.94 -12.59 -3.85
N VAL A 86 -0.70 -12.69 -3.34
CA VAL A 86 -0.26 -11.92 -2.17
C VAL A 86 -0.05 -10.46 -2.56
N LEU A 87 -0.59 -9.53 -1.77
CA LEU A 87 -0.41 -8.09 -1.98
C LEU A 87 0.38 -7.46 -0.84
N ILE A 88 1.37 -6.63 -1.18
CA ILE A 88 2.06 -5.74 -0.24
C ILE A 88 1.53 -4.33 -0.49
N VAL A 89 0.83 -3.79 0.50
CA VAL A 89 0.00 -2.58 0.39
C VAL A 89 0.50 -1.51 1.35
N PRO A 90 1.32 -0.55 0.88
CA PRO A 90 1.73 0.59 1.70
C PRO A 90 0.59 1.61 1.84
N LEU A 91 0.32 2.04 3.09
CA LEU A 91 -0.80 2.92 3.43
C LEU A 91 -0.37 3.96 4.47
N PHE A 92 -1.04 5.12 4.45
CA PHE A 92 -1.00 6.06 5.56
C PHE A 92 -2.01 5.60 6.62
N GLU A 93 -1.50 5.05 7.72
CA GLU A 93 -2.29 4.44 8.79
C GLU A 93 -2.72 5.49 9.83
N LYS A 94 -4.02 5.52 10.14
CA LYS A 94 -4.54 6.13 11.36
C LYS A 94 -4.72 5.05 12.41
N ARG A 95 -3.75 4.88 13.31
CA ARG A 95 -3.81 3.87 14.37
C ARG A 95 -4.84 4.23 15.44
N THR A 96 -4.86 5.50 15.84
CA THR A 96 -5.83 6.12 16.73
C THR A 96 -5.80 7.63 16.52
N GLU A 97 -6.63 8.39 17.23
CA GLU A 97 -6.59 9.86 17.17
C GLU A 97 -5.21 10.38 17.58
N GLY A 98 -4.62 11.19 16.70
CA GLY A 98 -3.29 11.79 16.90
C GLY A 98 -2.10 10.84 16.75
N ILE A 99 -2.30 9.60 16.30
CA ILE A 99 -1.22 8.65 16.05
C ILE A 99 -1.36 8.07 14.65
N TYR A 100 -0.40 8.42 13.80
CA TYR A 100 -0.36 8.03 12.39
C TYR A 100 0.95 7.30 12.09
N HIS A 101 0.96 6.51 11.03
CA HIS A 101 2.16 5.78 10.59
C HIS A 101 2.19 5.64 9.05
N ASN A 102 3.38 5.67 8.51
CA ASN A 102 3.65 5.11 7.20
C ASN A 102 3.78 3.59 7.37
N SER A 103 2.79 2.85 6.90
CA SER A 103 2.65 1.40 7.16
C SER A 103 2.55 0.61 5.86
N ALA A 104 2.96 -0.64 5.90
CA ALA A 104 2.70 -1.60 4.84
C ALA A 104 1.96 -2.82 5.41
N VAL A 105 0.89 -3.23 4.73
CA VAL A 105 0.11 -4.42 5.07
C VAL A 105 0.44 -5.53 4.09
N VAL A 106 0.64 -6.74 4.59
CA VAL A 106 0.70 -7.95 3.78
C VAL A 106 -0.68 -8.60 3.80
N ILE A 107 -1.29 -8.73 2.64
CA ILE A 107 -2.56 -9.42 2.41
C ILE A 107 -2.26 -10.73 1.70
N ASP A 108 -2.64 -11.84 2.30
CA ASP A 108 -2.40 -13.17 1.74
C ASP A 108 -3.35 -13.47 0.58
N ALA A 109 -3.04 -14.51 -0.18
CA ALA A 109 -3.79 -14.97 -1.34
C ALA A 109 -5.24 -15.42 -1.01
N ASP A 110 -5.54 -15.72 0.25
CA ASP A 110 -6.90 -16.01 0.73
C ASP A 110 -7.69 -14.75 1.13
N GLY A 111 -7.04 -13.57 1.07
CA GLY A 111 -7.58 -12.28 1.48
C GLY A 111 -7.40 -11.96 2.97
N SER A 112 -6.71 -12.80 3.73
CA SER A 112 -6.41 -12.51 5.14
C SER A 112 -5.27 -11.48 5.26
N LEU A 113 -5.31 -10.66 6.30
CA LEU A 113 -4.21 -9.76 6.65
C LEU A 113 -3.17 -10.54 7.45
N SER A 114 -2.05 -10.87 6.82
CA SER A 114 -0.98 -11.66 7.43
C SER A 114 -0.07 -10.86 8.37
N GLY A 115 0.03 -9.54 8.18
CA GLY A 115 0.85 -8.70 9.04
C GLY A 115 0.87 -7.24 8.61
N THR A 116 1.34 -6.39 9.52
CA THR A 116 1.53 -4.95 9.31
C THR A 116 2.92 -4.56 9.76
N TYR A 117 3.64 -3.85 8.91
CA TYR A 117 4.92 -3.22 9.24
C TYR A 117 4.73 -1.70 9.27
N ARG A 118 5.23 -1.05 10.31
CA ARG A 118 5.29 0.40 10.42
C ARG A 118 6.71 0.87 10.18
N LYS A 119 6.89 1.84 9.30
CA LYS A 119 8.20 2.43 8.96
C LYS A 119 8.89 2.91 10.24
N MET A 120 10.08 2.38 10.53
CA MET A 120 10.80 2.68 11.77
C MET A 120 11.75 3.87 11.63
N HIS A 121 12.39 4.01 10.47
CA HIS A 121 13.32 5.11 10.19
C HIS A 121 12.60 6.14 9.32
N ILE A 122 12.15 7.20 9.96
CA ILE A 122 11.32 8.24 9.35
C ILE A 122 12.22 9.41 8.93
N PRO A 123 12.19 9.83 7.63
CA PRO A 123 12.95 10.97 7.16
C PRO A 123 12.42 12.28 7.75
N ASP A 124 13.32 13.25 7.86
CA ASP A 124 13.02 14.61 8.33
C ASP A 124 13.99 15.60 7.65
N ASP A 125 14.01 15.55 6.35
CA ASP A 125 14.85 16.38 5.49
C ASP A 125 14.00 17.37 4.70
N PRO A 126 14.55 18.43 4.14
CA PRO A 126 13.80 19.34 3.28
C PRO A 126 13.05 18.59 2.17
N CYS A 127 11.76 18.82 2.05
CA CYS A 127 10.80 18.13 1.16
C CYS A 127 10.50 16.65 1.49
N PHE A 128 10.96 16.16 2.66
CA PHE A 128 10.69 14.80 3.16
C PHE A 128 10.37 14.84 4.65
N HIS A 129 9.34 15.60 5.03
CA HIS A 129 8.96 15.89 6.41
C HIS A 129 8.00 14.82 6.98
N GLU A 130 8.37 13.54 6.95
CA GLU A 130 7.46 12.49 7.44
C GLU A 130 7.32 12.47 8.97
N LYS A 131 8.18 13.15 9.72
CA LYS A 131 8.11 13.16 11.20
C LYS A 131 7.02 14.04 11.80
N TYR A 132 6.23 14.74 10.98
CA TYR A 132 5.17 15.60 11.51
C TYR A 132 3.87 14.83 11.84
N TYR A 133 3.77 13.54 11.49
CA TYR A 133 2.66 12.67 11.81
C TYR A 133 3.03 11.51 12.74
#